data_afb0f79422213bbb8f58709dec825781
#
_entry.id   afb0f79422213bbb8f58709dec825781
#
_cell.length_a   1.000
_cell.length_b   1.000
_cell.length_c   1.000
_cell.angle_alpha   90.00
_cell.angle_beta   90.00
_cell.angle_gamma   90.00
#
_symmetry.space_group_name_H-M   'P 1'
#
loop_
_entity.id
_entity.type
_entity.pdbx_description
1 polymer ?
#
loop_
_entity_poly.entity_id
_entity_poly.type
_entity_poly.pdbx_seq_one_letter_code
_entity_poly.pdbx_strand_id
1 'polypeptide(L)'
;SDRINLYYKYAKKLINEGNSYVCECSGDEFRKYSKEKKNCPCRKLSISENKKRWEKMLNKKGYKEGQAVLRFKSIGGMKNKNPAMRDFPLARINLTKHPLTGNKYRVWPLMNLSVTVDDIELKMTHVIRGKDHRDNAERQKMIYKVLGKKFPWVGFLGRLKFKDLILSTTQFRKDIEAKKYSGWDD
;
A
#
# COMPACT_ATOMS: atom_id res chain seq x y z
N SER A 1 -14.08 3.89 0.22
CA SER A 1 -14.78 2.59 0.09
C SER A 1 -15.70 2.51 -1.12
N ASP A 2 -16.28 3.59 -1.55
CA ASP A 2 -17.10 3.73 -2.76
C ASP A 2 -16.30 3.56 -4.07
N ARG A 3 -15.00 3.77 -4.02
CA ARG A 3 -14.08 3.70 -5.18
C ARG A 3 -13.35 2.35 -5.34
N ILE A 4 -13.69 1.31 -4.56
CA ILE A 4 -12.98 0.01 -4.57
C ILE A 4 -12.94 -0.61 -5.99
N ASN A 5 -14.03 -0.53 -6.74
CA ASN A 5 -14.08 -1.07 -8.11
C ASN A 5 -13.08 -0.36 -9.05
N LEU A 6 -12.85 0.93 -8.85
CA LEU A 6 -11.85 1.69 -9.58
C LEU A 6 -10.44 1.20 -9.26
N TYR A 7 -10.13 0.98 -7.97
CA TYR A 7 -8.84 0.43 -7.56
C TYR A 7 -8.61 -0.98 -8.11
N TYR A 8 -9.65 -1.81 -8.19
CA TYR A 8 -9.58 -3.13 -8.84
C TYR A 8 -9.30 -3.04 -10.34
N LYS A 9 -9.90 -2.06 -11.03
CA LYS A 9 -9.63 -1.79 -12.45
C LYS A 9 -8.14 -1.49 -12.67
N TYR A 10 -7.56 -0.62 -11.85
CA TYR A 10 -6.14 -0.29 -11.91
C TYR A 10 -5.24 -1.45 -11.52
N ALA A 11 -5.60 -2.22 -10.49
CA ALA A 11 -4.89 -3.45 -10.12
C ALA A 11 -4.86 -4.45 -11.28
N LYS A 12 -6.00 -4.71 -11.93
CA LYS A 12 -6.08 -5.57 -13.12
C LYS A 12 -5.24 -5.03 -14.29
N LYS A 13 -5.23 -3.71 -14.51
CA LYS A 13 -4.38 -3.08 -15.52
C LYS A 13 -2.91 -3.36 -15.26
N LEU A 14 -2.43 -3.12 -14.04
CA LEU A 14 -1.04 -3.38 -13.65
C LEU A 14 -0.66 -4.85 -13.79
N ILE A 15 -1.57 -5.80 -13.51
CA ILE A 15 -1.35 -7.24 -13.72
C ILE A 15 -1.24 -7.54 -15.21
N ASN A 16 -2.16 -7.02 -16.03
CA ASN A 16 -2.20 -7.26 -17.46
C ASN A 16 -0.95 -6.75 -18.19
N GLU A 17 -0.37 -5.69 -17.71
CA GLU A 17 0.86 -5.08 -18.23
C GLU A 17 2.13 -5.69 -17.61
N GLY A 18 2.00 -6.69 -16.73
CA GLY A 18 3.15 -7.35 -16.07
C GLY A 18 3.85 -6.48 -15.03
N ASN A 19 3.24 -5.37 -14.59
CA ASN A 19 3.78 -4.42 -13.62
C ASN A 19 3.43 -4.77 -12.15
N SER A 20 2.63 -5.80 -11.94
CA SER A 20 2.32 -6.32 -10.61
C SER A 20 2.15 -7.82 -10.62
N TYR A 21 2.25 -8.44 -9.45
CA TYR A 21 2.10 -9.89 -9.28
C TYR A 21 1.48 -10.23 -7.93
N VAL A 22 0.78 -11.37 -7.87
CA VAL A 22 0.22 -11.89 -6.64
C VAL A 22 1.24 -12.83 -5.97
N CYS A 23 1.68 -12.43 -4.79
CA CYS A 23 2.66 -13.14 -3.98
C CYS A 23 1.94 -13.96 -2.91
N GLU A 24 2.25 -15.26 -2.85
CA GLU A 24 1.76 -16.21 -1.84
C GLU A 24 2.80 -16.50 -0.75
N CYS A 25 3.98 -15.90 -0.83
CA CYS A 25 4.97 -16.03 0.23
C CYS A 25 4.44 -15.43 1.53
N SER A 26 4.66 -16.10 2.63
CA SER A 26 4.40 -15.57 3.97
C SER A 26 5.20 -14.28 4.22
N GLY A 27 4.82 -13.54 5.26
CA GLY A 27 5.54 -12.33 5.62
C GLY A 27 7.01 -12.59 5.97
N ASP A 28 7.29 -13.73 6.63
CA ASP A 28 8.64 -14.13 7.03
C ASP A 28 9.49 -14.55 5.84
N GLU A 29 8.96 -15.39 4.96
CA GLU A 29 9.65 -15.76 3.72
C GLU A 29 9.96 -14.55 2.86
N PHE A 30 9.01 -13.62 2.71
CA PHE A 30 9.24 -12.42 1.94
C PHE A 30 10.30 -11.51 2.59
N ARG A 31 10.33 -11.40 3.92
CA ARG A 31 11.38 -10.69 4.65
C ARG A 31 12.76 -11.32 4.43
N LYS A 32 12.84 -12.66 4.42
CA LYS A 32 14.08 -13.40 4.11
C LYS A 32 14.57 -13.04 2.70
N TYR A 33 13.73 -13.14 1.67
CA TYR A 33 14.08 -12.72 0.31
C TYR A 33 14.55 -11.25 0.26
N SER A 34 13.88 -10.38 1.00
CA SER A 34 14.27 -8.96 1.07
C SER A 34 15.65 -8.75 1.68
N LYS A 35 15.97 -9.45 2.79
CA LYS A 35 17.29 -9.39 3.44
C LYS A 35 18.38 -9.93 2.52
N GLU A 36 18.12 -11.05 1.85
CA GLU A 36 19.06 -11.69 0.91
C GLU A 36 19.14 -10.96 -0.45
N LYS A 37 18.36 -9.89 -0.67
CA LYS A 37 18.25 -9.17 -1.95
C LYS A 37 17.88 -10.08 -3.13
N LYS A 38 17.14 -11.15 -2.87
CA LYS A 38 16.65 -12.11 -3.87
C LYS A 38 15.18 -11.87 -4.19
N ASN A 39 14.82 -11.94 -5.46
CA ASN A 39 13.42 -11.89 -5.86
C ASN A 39 12.71 -13.17 -5.41
N CYS A 40 11.50 -13.03 -4.86
CA CYS A 40 10.68 -14.20 -4.53
C CYS A 40 10.23 -14.93 -5.82
N PRO A 41 9.96 -16.25 -5.76
CA PRO A 41 9.54 -17.04 -6.93
C PRO A 41 8.29 -16.48 -7.62
N CYS A 42 7.33 -15.96 -6.85
CA CYS A 42 6.08 -15.40 -7.37
C CYS A 42 6.28 -14.24 -8.36
N ARG A 43 7.41 -13.52 -8.28
CA ARG A 43 7.72 -12.42 -9.18
C ARG A 43 7.92 -12.84 -10.64
N LYS A 44 8.24 -14.11 -10.89
CA LYS A 44 8.50 -14.67 -12.24
C LYS A 44 7.25 -15.25 -12.89
N LEU A 45 6.13 -15.31 -12.17
CA LEU A 45 4.91 -15.89 -12.68
C LEU A 45 4.39 -15.15 -13.91
N SER A 46 3.77 -15.90 -14.82
CA SER A 46 3.14 -15.37 -16.03
C SER A 46 1.98 -14.42 -15.70
N ILE A 47 1.61 -13.57 -16.63
CA ILE A 47 0.43 -12.71 -16.52
C ILE A 47 -0.83 -13.56 -16.32
N SER A 48 -0.97 -14.68 -17.02
CA SER A 48 -2.12 -15.59 -16.90
C SER A 48 -2.24 -16.13 -15.48
N GLU A 49 -1.14 -16.60 -14.89
CA GLU A 49 -1.13 -17.11 -13.53
C GLU A 49 -1.47 -16.01 -12.52
N ASN A 50 -0.93 -14.81 -12.69
CA ASN A 50 -1.25 -13.67 -11.82
C ASN A 50 -2.73 -13.25 -11.91
N LYS A 51 -3.37 -13.36 -13.09
CA LYS A 51 -4.81 -13.15 -13.27
C LYS A 51 -5.61 -14.18 -12.46
N LYS A 52 -5.29 -15.47 -12.57
CA LYS A 52 -5.94 -16.54 -11.81
C LYS A 52 -5.81 -16.32 -10.30
N ARG A 53 -4.62 -15.97 -9.82
CA ARG A 53 -4.37 -15.64 -8.41
C ARG A 53 -5.12 -14.40 -7.96
N TRP A 54 -5.22 -13.37 -8.80
CA TRP A 54 -6.00 -12.17 -8.49
C TRP A 54 -7.49 -12.50 -8.34
N GLU A 55 -8.07 -13.27 -9.26
CA GLU A 55 -9.47 -13.71 -9.14
C GLU A 55 -9.68 -14.58 -7.89
N LYS A 56 -8.72 -15.43 -7.55
CA LYS A 56 -8.73 -16.20 -6.29
C LYS A 56 -8.66 -15.29 -5.05
N MET A 57 -7.92 -14.16 -5.09
CA MET A 57 -7.95 -13.16 -4.00
C MET A 57 -9.34 -12.55 -3.83
N LEU A 58 -10.05 -12.27 -4.95
CA LEU A 58 -11.38 -11.66 -4.93
C LEU A 58 -12.48 -12.65 -4.49
N ASN A 59 -12.29 -13.93 -4.72
CA ASN A 59 -13.30 -14.97 -4.45
C ASN A 59 -13.43 -15.24 -2.94
N LYS A 60 -14.67 -15.30 -2.43
CA LYS A 60 -14.96 -15.61 -1.01
C LYS A 60 -14.39 -16.95 -0.56
N LYS A 61 -14.38 -17.96 -1.45
CA LYS A 61 -13.82 -19.29 -1.22
C LYS A 61 -12.32 -19.39 -1.57
N GLY A 62 -11.67 -18.26 -1.91
CA GLY A 62 -10.27 -18.22 -2.30
C GLY A 62 -9.29 -18.16 -1.12
N TYR A 63 -8.24 -17.35 -1.26
CA TYR A 63 -7.24 -17.19 -0.19
C TYR A 63 -7.82 -16.65 1.11
N LYS A 64 -7.29 -17.10 2.23
CA LYS A 64 -7.53 -16.50 3.55
C LYS A 64 -6.68 -15.25 3.74
N GLU A 65 -6.98 -14.49 4.78
CA GLU A 65 -6.18 -13.33 5.18
C GLU A 65 -4.72 -13.75 5.43
N GLY A 66 -3.77 -12.95 4.97
CA GLY A 66 -2.34 -13.24 5.08
C GLY A 66 -1.77 -14.21 4.03
N GLN A 67 -2.59 -14.95 3.28
CA GLN A 67 -2.12 -15.96 2.32
C GLN A 67 -1.70 -15.38 0.97
N ALA A 68 -2.19 -14.20 0.59
CA ALA A 68 -1.84 -13.58 -0.68
C ALA A 68 -1.84 -12.06 -0.59
N VAL A 69 -0.90 -11.44 -1.33
CA VAL A 69 -0.71 -9.99 -1.41
C VAL A 69 -0.42 -9.60 -2.84
N LEU A 70 -1.14 -8.62 -3.39
CA LEU A 70 -0.76 -7.99 -4.65
C LEU A 70 0.44 -7.09 -4.41
N ARG A 71 1.52 -7.26 -5.18
CA ARG A 71 2.74 -6.45 -5.09
C ARG A 71 3.03 -5.75 -6.40
N PHE A 72 3.60 -4.55 -6.31
CA PHE A 72 4.18 -3.86 -7.44
C PHE A 72 5.51 -4.53 -7.83
N LYS A 73 5.73 -4.70 -9.14
CA LYS A 73 6.96 -5.25 -9.70
C LYS A 73 7.95 -4.14 -9.98
N SER A 74 8.68 -3.75 -8.96
CA SER A 74 9.56 -2.57 -9.02
C SER A 74 10.75 -2.75 -9.97
N ILE A 75 11.27 -1.64 -10.48
CA ILE A 75 12.51 -1.63 -11.27
C ILE A 75 13.68 -2.03 -10.37
N GLY A 76 14.45 -3.04 -10.78
CA GLY A 76 15.54 -3.61 -9.99
C GLY A 76 15.08 -4.62 -8.93
N GLY A 77 13.78 -4.75 -8.64
CA GLY A 77 13.23 -5.72 -7.71
C GLY A 77 13.89 -5.65 -6.33
N MET A 78 14.15 -6.80 -5.75
CA MET A 78 14.76 -6.91 -4.41
C MET A 78 16.24 -6.50 -4.37
N LYS A 79 16.91 -6.35 -5.53
CA LYS A 79 18.29 -5.85 -5.61
C LYS A 79 18.40 -4.32 -5.48
N ASN A 80 17.26 -3.60 -5.48
CA ASN A 80 17.30 -2.16 -5.34
C ASN A 80 18.05 -1.76 -4.04
N LYS A 81 18.98 -0.80 -4.17
CA LYS A 81 19.81 -0.31 -3.05
C LYS A 81 18.94 0.27 -1.92
N ASN A 82 17.90 1.03 -2.30
CA ASN A 82 16.92 1.54 -1.33
C ASN A 82 15.87 0.46 -1.02
N PRO A 83 15.82 -0.10 0.19
CA PRO A 83 14.83 -1.12 0.57
C PRO A 83 13.38 -0.66 0.39
N ALA A 84 13.12 0.63 0.52
CA ALA A 84 11.79 1.20 0.35
C ALA A 84 11.27 1.12 -1.09
N MET A 85 12.19 1.02 -2.07
CA MET A 85 11.88 0.92 -3.50
C MET A 85 11.84 -0.52 -4.03
N ARG A 86 11.98 -1.51 -3.15
CA ARG A 86 11.80 -2.92 -3.52
C ARG A 86 10.32 -3.23 -3.71
N ASP A 87 10.01 -4.43 -4.24
CA ASP A 87 8.61 -4.83 -4.50
C ASP A 87 7.71 -4.60 -3.28
N PHE A 88 6.88 -3.57 -3.33
CA PHE A 88 6.01 -3.14 -2.23
C PHE A 88 4.56 -3.61 -2.43
N PRO A 89 3.79 -3.79 -1.36
CA PRO A 89 2.41 -4.23 -1.46
C PRO A 89 1.50 -3.12 -2.01
N LEU A 90 0.55 -3.53 -2.88
CA LEU A 90 -0.48 -2.67 -3.47
C LEU A 90 -1.87 -2.94 -2.89
N ALA A 91 -2.19 -4.20 -2.60
CA ALA A 91 -3.47 -4.59 -2.01
C ALA A 91 -3.30 -5.88 -1.21
N ARG A 92 -4.12 -6.04 -0.19
CA ARG A 92 -4.15 -7.22 0.68
C ARG A 92 -5.58 -7.67 0.99
N ILE A 93 -5.72 -8.91 1.38
CA ILE A 93 -6.97 -9.42 1.93
C ILE A 93 -7.10 -8.91 3.37
N ASN A 94 -8.26 -8.34 3.69
CA ASN A 94 -8.66 -7.98 5.04
C ASN A 94 -10.15 -8.33 5.19
N LEU A 95 -10.47 -9.19 6.11
CA LEU A 95 -11.82 -9.73 6.34
C LEU A 95 -12.55 -9.01 7.48
N THR A 96 -11.94 -8.02 8.09
CA THR A 96 -12.58 -7.16 9.08
C THR A 96 -13.78 -6.43 8.44
N LYS A 97 -14.93 -6.50 9.09
CA LYS A 97 -16.17 -5.83 8.63
C LYS A 97 -15.93 -4.32 8.51
N HIS A 98 -16.13 -3.79 7.31
CA HIS A 98 -15.96 -2.35 7.07
C HIS A 98 -17.23 -1.58 7.49
N PRO A 99 -17.12 -0.42 8.18
CA PRO A 99 -18.29 0.33 8.69
C PRO A 99 -19.33 0.66 7.62
N LEU A 100 -18.91 1.06 6.42
CA LEU A 100 -19.82 1.48 5.34
C LEU A 100 -20.23 0.36 4.39
N THR A 101 -19.35 -0.60 4.10
CA THR A 101 -19.57 -1.62 3.07
C THR A 101 -19.75 -3.04 3.62
N GLY A 102 -19.66 -3.20 4.94
CA GLY A 102 -19.77 -4.51 5.58
C GLY A 102 -18.73 -5.49 5.03
N ASN A 103 -19.18 -6.67 4.62
CA ASN A 103 -18.36 -7.75 4.06
C ASN A 103 -18.42 -7.81 2.53
N LYS A 104 -18.82 -6.71 1.85
CA LYS A 104 -18.96 -6.67 0.39
C LYS A 104 -17.63 -6.89 -0.32
N TYR A 105 -16.55 -6.30 0.19
CA TYR A 105 -15.21 -6.40 -0.36
C TYR A 105 -14.28 -7.12 0.62
N ARG A 106 -13.31 -7.83 0.07
CA ARG A 106 -12.32 -8.56 0.85
C ARG A 106 -10.88 -8.20 0.52
N VAL A 107 -10.61 -7.66 -0.67
CA VAL A 107 -9.29 -7.17 -1.07
C VAL A 107 -9.30 -5.66 -0.94
N TRP A 108 -8.38 -5.14 -0.13
CA TRP A 108 -8.30 -3.72 0.17
C TRP A 108 -7.03 -3.13 -0.42
N PRO A 109 -7.14 -2.04 -1.20
CA PRO A 109 -5.98 -1.32 -1.69
C PRO A 109 -5.21 -0.74 -0.51
N LEU A 110 -3.89 -0.73 -0.64
CA LEU A 110 -3.02 -0.03 0.27
C LEU A 110 -2.72 1.37 -0.26
N MET A 111 -2.23 2.23 0.60
CA MET A 111 -2.01 3.65 0.36
C MET A 111 -1.38 3.96 -1.00
N ASN A 112 -0.32 3.25 -1.39
CA ASN A 112 0.38 3.55 -2.64
C ASN A 112 -0.47 3.30 -3.90
N LEU A 113 -1.38 2.31 -3.88
CA LEU A 113 -2.31 2.09 -4.97
C LEU A 113 -3.46 3.10 -4.92
N SER A 114 -4.14 3.22 -3.77
CA SER A 114 -5.35 4.06 -3.66
C SER A 114 -5.03 5.53 -3.93
N VAL A 115 -4.01 6.09 -3.29
CA VAL A 115 -3.63 7.49 -3.50
C VAL A 115 -3.21 7.75 -4.94
N THR A 116 -2.41 6.85 -5.55
CA THR A 116 -2.02 7.01 -6.95
C THR A 116 -3.24 7.05 -7.88
N VAL A 117 -4.18 6.14 -7.68
CA VAL A 117 -5.39 6.08 -8.51
C VAL A 117 -6.25 7.32 -8.29
N ASP A 118 -6.43 7.74 -7.05
CA ASP A 118 -7.23 8.91 -6.72
C ASP A 118 -6.62 10.19 -7.29
N ASP A 119 -5.32 10.37 -7.14
CA ASP A 119 -4.61 11.53 -7.69
C ASP A 119 -4.70 11.59 -9.23
N ILE A 120 -4.64 10.43 -9.91
CA ILE A 120 -4.80 10.35 -11.38
C ILE A 120 -6.22 10.72 -11.81
N GLU A 121 -7.22 10.12 -11.18
CA GLU A 121 -8.63 10.29 -11.56
C GLU A 121 -9.15 11.69 -11.21
N LEU A 122 -8.66 12.26 -10.13
CA LEU A 122 -8.98 13.64 -9.71
C LEU A 122 -8.09 14.68 -10.40
N LYS A 123 -7.17 14.24 -11.28
CA LYS A 123 -6.26 15.12 -12.03
C LYS A 123 -5.44 16.05 -11.13
N MET A 124 -4.98 15.50 -9.98
CA MET A 124 -4.20 16.29 -9.03
C MET A 124 -2.90 16.78 -9.67
N THR A 125 -2.62 18.07 -9.55
CA THR A 125 -1.42 18.71 -10.11
C THR A 125 -0.36 18.97 -9.05
N HIS A 126 -0.78 19.20 -7.81
CA HIS A 126 0.10 19.52 -6.67
C HIS A 126 -0.34 18.72 -5.45
N VAL A 127 0.62 18.11 -4.76
CA VAL A 127 0.39 17.34 -3.53
C VAL A 127 1.36 17.82 -2.46
N ILE A 128 0.85 18.17 -1.28
CA ILE A 128 1.66 18.52 -0.11
C ILE A 128 1.50 17.44 0.95
N ARG A 129 2.61 16.96 1.50
CA ARG A 129 2.61 15.89 2.51
C ARG A 129 3.77 15.98 3.49
N GLY A 130 3.68 15.26 4.59
CA GLY A 130 4.76 15.15 5.56
C GLY A 130 6.02 14.49 4.96
N LYS A 131 7.20 14.84 5.46
CA LYS A 131 8.50 14.28 5.03
C LYS A 131 8.60 12.76 5.20
N ASP A 132 7.85 12.18 6.13
CA ASP A 132 7.72 10.74 6.35
C ASP A 132 7.08 9.99 5.18
N HIS A 133 6.40 10.70 4.27
CA HIS A 133 5.84 10.15 3.04
C HIS A 133 6.75 10.23 1.80
N ARG A 134 8.04 10.57 1.94
CA ARG A 134 8.98 10.63 0.79
C ARG A 134 9.06 9.30 0.04
N ASP A 135 9.26 8.20 0.76
CA ASP A 135 9.34 6.88 0.14
C ASP A 135 8.03 6.50 -0.57
N ASN A 136 6.89 6.91 -0.01
CA ASN A 136 5.59 6.67 -0.65
C ASN A 136 5.45 7.49 -1.95
N ALA A 137 5.95 8.73 -2.00
CA ALA A 137 5.96 9.53 -3.22
C ALA A 137 6.79 8.86 -4.33
N GLU A 138 7.98 8.35 -4.00
CA GLU A 138 8.82 7.63 -4.98
C GLU A 138 8.18 6.32 -5.46
N ARG A 139 7.51 5.57 -4.57
CA ARG A 139 6.72 4.38 -4.95
C ARG A 139 5.58 4.73 -5.90
N GLN A 140 4.85 5.79 -5.59
CA GLN A 140 3.75 6.28 -6.42
C GLN A 140 4.26 6.75 -7.79
N LYS A 141 5.40 7.45 -7.83
CA LYS A 141 6.06 7.87 -9.07
C LYS A 141 6.37 6.68 -9.99
N MET A 142 6.80 5.53 -9.43
CA MET A 142 6.98 4.30 -10.22
C MET A 142 5.66 3.79 -10.81
N ILE A 143 4.55 3.84 -10.05
CA ILE A 143 3.24 3.44 -10.54
C ILE A 143 2.76 4.39 -11.65
N TYR A 144 2.90 5.69 -11.47
CA TYR A 144 2.59 6.70 -12.50
C TYR A 144 3.35 6.43 -13.80
N LYS A 145 4.65 6.13 -13.69
CA LYS A 145 5.51 5.85 -14.85
C LYS A 145 4.99 4.67 -15.67
N VAL A 146 4.68 3.53 -15.02
CA VAL A 146 4.19 2.35 -15.75
C VAL A 146 2.78 2.52 -16.29
N LEU A 147 1.97 3.42 -15.70
CA LEU A 147 0.64 3.77 -16.20
C LEU A 147 0.68 4.83 -17.32
N GLY A 148 1.87 5.34 -17.68
CA GLY A 148 2.01 6.39 -18.70
C GLY A 148 1.38 7.72 -18.29
N LYS A 149 1.38 8.04 -16.98
CA LYS A 149 0.77 9.25 -16.43
C LYS A 149 1.82 10.22 -15.91
N LYS A 150 1.54 11.53 -16.00
CA LYS A 150 2.40 12.57 -15.44
C LYS A 150 2.25 12.59 -13.92
N PHE A 151 3.36 12.46 -13.20
CA PHE A 151 3.36 12.56 -11.74
C PHE A 151 3.15 14.02 -11.31
N PRO A 152 2.31 14.30 -10.30
CA PRO A 152 2.10 15.66 -9.81
C PRO A 152 3.35 16.24 -9.15
N TRP A 153 3.40 17.56 -9.03
CA TRP A 153 4.39 18.16 -8.17
C TRP A 153 4.15 17.77 -6.70
N VAL A 154 5.21 17.45 -5.97
CA VAL A 154 5.09 17.02 -4.56
C VAL A 154 5.98 17.87 -3.68
N GLY A 155 5.36 18.62 -2.75
CA GLY A 155 6.01 19.35 -1.69
C GLY A 155 6.03 18.56 -0.38
N PHE A 156 7.09 18.74 0.43
CA PHE A 156 7.24 18.07 1.70
C PHE A 156 7.40 19.06 2.86
N LEU A 157 6.55 18.92 3.87
CA LEU A 157 6.64 19.68 5.12
C LEU A 157 7.29 18.82 6.21
N GLY A 158 8.14 19.43 7.03
CA GLY A 158 8.68 18.80 8.23
C GLY A 158 7.62 18.69 9.33
N ARG A 159 7.84 17.82 10.31
CA ARG A 159 7.07 17.84 11.54
C ARG A 159 7.32 19.15 12.29
N LEU A 160 6.26 19.81 12.68
CA LEU A 160 6.33 20.88 13.67
C LEU A 160 6.67 20.25 15.03
N LYS A 161 7.70 20.79 15.68
CA LYS A 161 8.05 20.44 17.06
C LYS A 161 7.80 21.67 17.91
N PHE A 162 7.12 21.48 19.01
CA PHE A 162 7.01 22.51 20.05
C PHE A 162 8.19 22.36 21.00
N LYS A 163 8.81 23.50 21.35
CA LYS A 163 9.85 23.51 22.36
C LYS A 163 9.19 23.16 23.71
N ASP A 164 9.86 22.30 24.45
CA ASP A 164 9.41 21.88 25.81
C ASP A 164 8.08 21.13 25.89
N LEU A 165 7.52 20.67 24.74
CA LEU A 165 6.30 19.88 24.72
C LEU A 165 6.51 18.54 24.02
N ILE A 166 6.32 17.45 24.73
CA ILE A 166 6.36 16.10 24.16
C ILE A 166 4.94 15.71 23.76
N LEU A 167 4.60 15.96 22.47
CA LEU A 167 3.31 15.57 21.91
C LEU A 167 3.40 14.12 21.38
N SER A 168 2.95 13.17 22.20
CA SER A 168 2.85 11.76 21.82
C SER A 168 1.43 11.26 22.03
N THR A 169 0.72 10.95 20.95
CA THR A 169 -0.62 10.35 21.00
C THR A 169 -0.65 9.07 21.84
N THR A 170 0.43 8.29 21.80
CA THR A 170 0.56 7.07 22.61
C THR A 170 0.65 7.40 24.09
N GLN A 171 1.39 8.45 24.44
CA GLN A 171 1.50 8.89 25.84
C GLN A 171 0.18 9.45 26.35
N PHE A 172 -0.45 10.35 25.58
CA PHE A 172 -1.75 10.90 25.94
C PHE A 172 -2.82 9.83 26.16
N ARG A 173 -2.85 8.80 25.28
CA ARG A 173 -3.77 7.66 25.48
C ARG A 173 -3.54 6.96 26.82
N LYS A 174 -2.28 6.68 27.18
CA LYS A 174 -1.95 6.08 28.47
C LYS A 174 -2.33 6.97 29.65
N ASP A 175 -2.15 8.27 29.49
CA ASP A 175 -2.49 9.25 30.55
C ASP A 175 -4.00 9.37 30.73
N ILE A 176 -4.80 9.27 29.66
CA ILE A 176 -6.27 9.17 29.73
C ILE A 176 -6.71 7.85 30.38
N GLU A 177 -6.11 6.72 29.97
CA GLU A 177 -6.38 5.41 30.60
C GLU A 177 -6.01 5.41 32.09
N ALA A 178 -4.95 6.12 32.46
CA ALA A 178 -4.54 6.33 33.86
C ALA A 178 -5.36 7.40 34.60
N LYS A 179 -6.41 7.96 33.98
CA LYS A 179 -7.28 9.01 34.52
C LYS A 179 -6.56 10.31 34.93
N LYS A 180 -5.41 10.61 34.28
CA LYS A 180 -4.76 11.92 34.44
C LYS A 180 -5.48 13.02 33.70
N TYR A 181 -6.17 12.68 32.64
CA TYR A 181 -7.03 13.54 31.83
C TYR A 181 -8.40 12.89 31.68
N SER A 182 -9.44 13.69 31.55
CA SER A 182 -10.82 13.22 31.38
C SER A 182 -11.09 12.73 29.95
N GLY A 183 -10.34 13.24 28.99
CA GLY A 183 -10.47 12.90 27.57
C GLY A 183 -9.43 13.60 26.71
N TRP A 184 -9.73 13.68 25.41
CA TRP A 184 -8.87 14.35 24.43
C TRP A 184 -9.05 15.87 24.38
N ASP A 185 -10.10 16.36 25.00
CA ASP A 185 -10.51 17.78 25.00
C ASP A 185 -10.14 18.47 26.31
N ASP A 186 -9.33 17.82 27.16
CA ASP A 186 -8.84 18.34 28.44
C ASP A 186 -7.65 19.31 28.26
#